data_753e901db7a13d825c92b384e9441876
#
_entry.id   753e901db7a13d825c92b384e9441876
#
_cell.length_a   1.000
_cell.length_b   1.000
_cell.length_c   1.000
_cell.angle_alpha   90.00
_cell.angle_beta   90.00
_cell.angle_gamma   90.00
#
_symmetry.space_group_name_H-M   'P 1'
#
loop_
_entity.id
_entity.type
_entity.pdbx_description
1 polymer ?
#
loop_
_entity_poly.entity_id
_entity_poly.type
_entity_poly.pdbx_seq_one_letter_code
_entity_poly.pdbx_strand_id
1 'polypeptide(L)'
;MEREAVVDAATHLIERLEGEEAVAHAVVGGECADRTRIDVTERRRPKSAIGLEERGVWCRVFAHGSVEYRYSDSLDPDDLDELARRAVSSCRHLATDVPVRFDAGSLHRDGHDGWAAPGERLDGRTVDEKAEDCVDAVSEYLGSEAGRIRLRYRDESRETTLLDTNGSAVRTRLDSAAFGATMAGEVTVRDHLGGTTGSAVFEELPGMLSGLRERFDRGRSAEVTDLEADEREVLLAPKAAGRLVRALVTYLEADAVAMGLSPFEAGDRFGSKRLTIHDTITPGGFTARAYDTEIRPTSPVSLVDRGEIAALYHDSVSAIDRETSPAGSVLPGIEREFPPRIAPRHVDVAPGTVPDRELRERATVAIERLGRPRRTNETTRRVRASHVPPDVHYAARMGERAPDGGDERIEFPIEGGYLLVDGDRGARIEGATVEVEPTVLSGLAALGRVRETLTGTVEKHRTTLPFEVTSPAMVLSCSVG
;
A
#
# COMPACT_ATOMS: atom_id res chain seq x y z
N MET A 1 -1.71 31.46 6.01
CA MET A 1 -0.83 31.56 7.19
C MET A 1 -0.17 30.23 7.53
N GLU A 2 -0.88 29.17 7.93
CA GLU A 2 -0.20 27.93 8.35
C GLU A 2 0.53 27.19 7.22
N ARG A 3 -0.06 27.15 6.02
CA ARG A 3 0.57 26.55 4.83
C ARG A 3 1.81 27.32 4.36
N GLU A 4 1.78 28.64 4.42
CA GLU A 4 2.94 29.47 4.12
C GLU A 4 4.06 29.22 5.11
N ALA A 5 3.76 29.12 6.40
CA ALA A 5 4.76 28.82 7.42
C ALA A 5 5.47 27.47 7.20
N VAL A 6 4.75 26.47 6.70
CA VAL A 6 5.36 25.15 6.35
C VAL A 6 6.25 25.26 5.12
N VAL A 7 5.84 26.05 4.11
CA VAL A 7 6.67 26.29 2.92
C VAL A 7 7.94 27.06 3.29
N ASP A 8 7.80 28.11 4.13
CA ASP A 8 8.93 28.90 4.62
C ASP A 8 9.90 28.03 5.44
N ALA A 9 9.37 27.16 6.30
CA ALA A 9 10.17 26.20 7.07
C ALA A 9 10.91 25.20 6.19
N ALA A 10 10.26 24.65 5.17
CA ALA A 10 10.89 23.75 4.21
C ALA A 10 11.98 24.48 3.39
N THR A 11 11.73 25.74 3.00
CA THR A 11 12.70 26.58 2.30
C THR A 11 13.92 26.87 3.19
N HIS A 12 13.69 27.26 4.44
CA HIS A 12 14.77 27.46 5.40
C HIS A 12 15.64 26.19 5.57
N LEU A 13 14.99 25.04 5.72
CA LEU A 13 15.69 23.77 5.93
C LEU A 13 16.51 23.35 4.71
N ILE A 14 16.01 23.52 3.46
CA ILE A 14 16.77 23.18 2.26
C ILE A 14 17.97 24.14 2.07
N GLU A 15 17.79 25.45 2.25
CA GLU A 15 18.87 26.43 2.20
C GLU A 15 19.97 26.13 3.22
N ARG A 16 19.58 25.69 4.43
CA ARG A 16 20.52 25.30 5.48
C ARG A 16 21.32 24.06 5.08
N LEU A 17 20.71 23.07 4.44
CA LEU A 17 21.36 21.85 3.95
C LEU A 17 22.26 22.12 2.73
N GLU A 18 21.88 23.02 1.83
CA GLU A 18 22.70 23.48 0.71
C GLU A 18 24.00 24.15 1.17
N GLY A 19 23.95 24.83 2.32
CA GLY A 19 25.12 25.45 2.93
C GLY A 19 26.13 24.47 3.55
N GLU A 20 25.80 23.18 3.67
CA GLU A 20 26.66 22.14 4.26
C GLU A 20 27.51 21.44 3.19
N GLU A 21 28.81 21.67 3.19
CA GLU A 21 29.77 21.14 2.21
C GLU A 21 29.75 19.57 2.12
N ALA A 22 29.35 18.91 3.20
CA ALA A 22 29.27 17.45 3.27
C ALA A 22 28.02 16.85 2.62
N VAL A 23 27.02 17.66 2.30
CA VAL A 23 25.75 17.20 1.70
C VAL A 23 25.94 17.05 0.19
N ALA A 24 25.86 15.80 -0.28
CA ALA A 24 25.89 15.51 -1.70
C ALA A 24 24.52 15.77 -2.35
N HIS A 25 23.44 15.52 -1.60
CA HIS A 25 22.07 15.78 -2.00
C HIS A 25 21.14 15.77 -0.79
N ALA A 26 20.08 16.56 -0.84
CA ALA A 26 18.99 16.46 0.11
C ALA A 26 17.65 16.71 -0.56
N VAL A 27 16.62 16.04 -0.03
CA VAL A 27 15.22 16.32 -0.32
C VAL A 27 14.54 16.74 0.98
N VAL A 28 13.81 17.83 0.93
CA VAL A 28 13.03 18.37 2.04
C VAL A 28 11.55 18.36 1.68
N GLY A 29 10.71 17.88 2.57
CA GLY A 29 9.26 17.97 2.46
C GLY A 29 8.65 18.81 3.56
N GLY A 30 7.83 19.78 3.18
CA GLY A 30 6.93 20.49 4.09
C GLY A 30 5.50 19.98 3.90
N GLU A 31 4.82 19.59 4.95
CA GLU A 31 3.51 18.95 4.86
C GLU A 31 2.48 19.57 5.79
N CYS A 32 1.27 19.78 5.25
CA CYS A 32 0.05 20.04 6.00
C CYS A 32 -0.98 18.96 5.68
N ALA A 33 -1.63 18.41 6.70
CA ALA A 33 -2.72 17.45 6.49
C ALA A 33 -3.89 17.72 7.42
N ASP A 34 -5.08 17.72 6.81
CA ASP A 34 -6.36 17.69 7.50
C ASP A 34 -6.89 16.28 7.46
N ARG A 35 -7.26 15.72 8.59
CA ARG A 35 -7.76 14.35 8.71
C ARG A 35 -9.07 14.29 9.45
N THR A 36 -9.97 13.44 8.97
CA THR A 36 -11.19 13.07 9.69
C THR A 36 -11.15 11.58 10.00
N ARG A 37 -11.58 11.23 11.21
CA ARG A 37 -11.81 9.85 11.62
C ARG A 37 -13.15 9.72 12.30
N ILE A 38 -13.99 8.81 11.80
CA ILE A 38 -15.31 8.51 12.36
C ILE A 38 -15.40 7.00 12.58
N ASP A 39 -15.76 6.59 13.80
CA ASP A 39 -16.07 5.22 14.16
C ASP A 39 -17.55 5.13 14.55
N VAL A 40 -18.35 4.36 13.80
CA VAL A 40 -19.74 4.03 14.13
C VAL A 40 -19.83 2.58 14.58
N THR A 41 -20.48 2.33 15.70
CA THR A 41 -20.67 1.01 16.28
C THR A 41 -22.14 0.74 16.65
N GLU A 42 -22.41 -0.41 17.21
CA GLU A 42 -23.70 -1.04 17.55
C GLU A 42 -24.82 -0.12 18.06
N ARG A 43 -24.52 1.06 18.57
CA ARG A 43 -25.52 1.96 19.20
C ARG A 43 -26.10 3.01 18.27
N ARG A 44 -25.87 2.92 16.95
CA ARG A 44 -26.32 3.91 15.98
C ARG A 44 -25.90 5.35 16.35
N ARG A 45 -24.76 5.51 16.98
CA ARG A 45 -24.14 6.80 17.31
C ARG A 45 -22.66 6.72 16.95
N PRO A 46 -22.06 7.82 16.50
CA PRO A 46 -20.61 7.84 16.35
C PRO A 46 -19.99 7.55 17.72
N LYS A 47 -19.12 6.55 17.78
CA LYS A 47 -18.31 6.27 18.96
C LYS A 47 -17.26 7.34 19.12
N SER A 48 -16.72 7.82 18.00
CA SER A 48 -15.80 8.94 17.93
C SER A 48 -15.94 9.61 16.56
N ALA A 49 -15.86 10.93 16.54
CA ALA A 49 -15.71 11.74 15.34
C ALA A 49 -14.64 12.79 15.69
N ILE A 50 -13.53 12.77 14.98
CA ILE A 50 -12.34 13.57 15.29
C ILE A 50 -11.82 14.18 14.01
N GLY A 51 -11.63 15.51 13.99
CA GLY A 51 -10.82 16.23 13.04
C GLY A 51 -9.42 16.45 13.62
N LEU A 52 -8.39 16.27 12.82
CA LEU A 52 -7.00 16.47 13.19
C LEU A 52 -6.33 17.30 12.11
N GLU A 53 -5.63 18.35 12.53
CA GLU A 53 -4.72 19.11 11.69
C GLU A 53 -3.29 18.76 12.09
N GLU A 54 -2.49 18.40 11.13
CA GLU A 54 -1.08 18.04 11.35
C GLU A 54 -0.21 18.82 10.37
N ARG A 55 0.95 19.25 10.85
CA ARG A 55 1.95 19.94 10.06
C ARG A 55 3.34 19.51 10.47
N GLY A 56 4.30 19.66 9.60
CA GLY A 56 5.69 19.39 9.90
C GLY A 56 6.57 19.43 8.67
N VAL A 57 7.84 19.29 8.91
CA VAL A 57 8.86 19.22 7.88
C VAL A 57 9.72 17.98 8.09
N TRP A 58 10.23 17.45 7.00
CA TRP A 58 11.17 16.34 7.03
C TRP A 58 12.31 16.58 6.03
N CYS A 59 13.42 15.94 6.27
CA CYS A 59 14.50 15.90 5.30
C CYS A 59 15.04 14.48 5.14
N ARG A 60 15.45 14.16 3.91
CA ARG A 60 16.26 12.99 3.57
C ARG A 60 17.58 13.49 3.01
N VAL A 61 18.65 13.22 3.73
CA VAL A 61 19.99 13.81 3.48
C VAL A 61 20.95 12.72 3.06
N PHE A 62 21.63 12.95 1.94
CA PHE A 62 22.70 12.11 1.42
C PHE A 62 24.04 12.82 1.68
N ALA A 63 24.80 12.31 2.64
CA ALA A 63 26.07 12.89 3.04
C ALA A 63 27.04 11.80 3.48
N HIS A 64 28.34 12.00 3.30
CA HIS A 64 29.39 11.06 3.70
C HIS A 64 29.20 9.61 3.18
N GLY A 65 28.54 9.42 2.01
CA GLY A 65 28.22 8.10 1.47
C GLY A 65 27.13 7.34 2.24
N SER A 66 26.33 8.03 3.01
CA SER A 66 25.20 7.48 3.77
C SER A 66 23.94 8.30 3.54
N VAL A 67 22.79 7.81 4.00
CA VAL A 67 21.49 8.48 3.93
C VAL A 67 20.84 8.50 5.29
N GLU A 68 20.25 9.63 5.64
CA GLU A 68 19.51 9.82 6.89
C GLU A 68 18.17 10.52 6.63
N TYR A 69 17.15 10.13 7.37
CA TYR A 69 15.83 10.76 7.37
C TYR A 69 15.53 11.34 8.74
N ARG A 70 15.03 12.58 8.76
CA ARG A 70 14.58 13.27 9.97
C ARG A 70 13.26 13.97 9.75
N TYR A 71 12.47 14.05 10.80
CA TYR A 71 11.18 14.73 10.84
C TYR A 71 11.13 15.66 12.06
N SER A 72 10.40 16.79 11.90
CA SER A 72 10.05 17.70 12.97
C SER A 72 8.62 18.22 12.77
N ASP A 73 7.87 18.36 13.84
CA ASP A 73 6.61 19.10 13.91
C ASP A 73 6.83 20.59 14.28
N SER A 74 8.04 20.94 14.71
CA SER A 74 8.44 22.34 14.90
C SER A 74 8.79 22.99 13.56
N LEU A 75 8.32 24.22 13.37
CA LEU A 75 8.64 25.10 12.24
C LEU A 75 9.58 26.24 12.66
N ASP A 76 10.11 26.20 13.88
CA ASP A 76 11.04 27.19 14.39
C ASP A 76 12.40 27.05 13.68
N PRO A 77 13.00 28.13 13.16
CA PRO A 77 14.27 28.07 12.44
C PRO A 77 15.43 27.47 13.27
N ASP A 78 15.50 27.72 14.57
CA ASP A 78 16.57 27.17 15.42
C ASP A 78 16.43 25.65 15.56
N ASP A 79 15.19 25.12 15.66
CA ASP A 79 14.92 23.69 15.69
C ASP A 79 15.23 23.04 14.34
N LEU A 80 14.98 23.73 13.23
CA LEU A 80 15.28 23.26 11.88
C LEU A 80 16.78 23.23 11.60
N ASP A 81 17.53 24.22 12.07
CA ASP A 81 19.00 24.22 12.01
C ASP A 81 19.57 23.04 12.79
N GLU A 82 19.03 22.74 13.96
CA GLU A 82 19.42 21.57 14.75
C GLU A 82 19.04 20.27 14.05
N LEU A 83 17.87 20.21 13.38
CA LEU A 83 17.44 19.06 12.59
C LEU A 83 18.43 18.76 11.46
N ALA A 84 18.79 19.79 10.68
CA ALA A 84 19.78 19.69 9.59
C ALA A 84 21.13 19.19 10.11
N ARG A 85 21.64 19.82 11.16
CA ARG A 85 22.92 19.45 11.78
C ARG A 85 22.93 18.00 12.27
N ARG A 86 21.84 17.55 12.90
CA ARG A 86 21.71 16.14 13.34
C ARG A 86 21.66 15.18 12.19
N ALA A 87 20.92 15.50 11.10
CA ALA A 87 20.86 14.65 9.92
C ALA A 87 22.25 14.44 9.31
N VAL A 88 22.99 15.50 9.05
CA VAL A 88 24.36 15.44 8.51
C VAL A 88 25.32 14.71 9.44
N SER A 89 25.25 14.99 10.76
CA SER A 89 26.09 14.30 11.75
C SER A 89 25.80 12.80 11.81
N SER A 90 24.53 12.39 11.71
CA SER A 90 24.15 10.96 11.67
C SER A 90 24.72 10.27 10.44
N CYS A 91 24.67 10.88 9.26
CA CYS A 91 25.29 10.34 8.06
C CYS A 91 26.77 10.03 8.25
N ARG A 92 27.51 10.88 8.96
CA ARG A 92 28.93 10.63 9.28
C ARG A 92 29.15 9.39 10.14
N HIS A 93 28.25 9.13 11.09
CA HIS A 93 28.34 7.97 11.99
C HIS A 93 27.82 6.68 11.35
N LEU A 94 26.99 6.81 10.32
CA LEU A 94 26.40 5.69 9.58
C LEU A 94 27.20 5.34 8.33
N ALA A 95 28.25 6.10 8.02
CA ALA A 95 29.10 5.83 6.86
C ALA A 95 29.60 4.38 6.88
N THR A 96 29.38 3.68 5.77
CA THR A 96 29.74 2.26 5.57
C THR A 96 30.89 2.17 4.58
N ASP A 97 31.57 1.00 4.53
CA ASP A 97 32.62 0.73 3.55
C ASP A 97 32.09 0.72 2.10
N VAL A 98 30.77 0.56 1.93
CA VAL A 98 30.09 0.67 0.64
C VAL A 98 29.27 1.96 0.64
N PRO A 99 29.77 3.03 0.01
CA PRO A 99 29.07 4.31 0.02
C PRO A 99 27.78 4.26 -0.81
N VAL A 100 26.72 4.78 -0.27
CA VAL A 100 25.47 5.03 -1.00
C VAL A 100 25.76 6.03 -2.12
N ARG A 101 25.43 5.68 -3.35
CA ARG A 101 25.55 6.56 -4.51
C ARG A 101 24.20 7.21 -4.79
N PHE A 102 24.24 8.45 -5.20
CA PHE A 102 23.06 9.20 -5.61
C PHE A 102 23.35 9.92 -6.93
N ASP A 103 22.46 9.76 -7.91
CA ASP A 103 22.54 10.49 -9.17
C ASP A 103 21.54 11.65 -9.18
N ALA A 104 22.08 12.84 -9.00
CA ALA A 104 21.31 14.08 -9.08
C ALA A 104 20.95 14.51 -10.52
N GLY A 105 21.56 13.91 -11.53
CA GLY A 105 21.45 14.37 -12.91
C GLY A 105 20.10 14.11 -13.59
N SER A 106 19.27 13.25 -13.01
CA SER A 106 17.98 12.85 -13.59
C SER A 106 16.75 13.55 -12.97
N LEU A 107 16.96 14.52 -12.08
CA LEU A 107 15.86 15.21 -11.41
C LEU A 107 15.31 16.37 -12.28
N HIS A 108 14.00 16.54 -12.24
CA HIS A 108 13.34 17.65 -12.90
C HIS A 108 13.69 18.98 -12.25
N ARG A 109 14.10 19.97 -13.07
CA ARG A 109 14.45 21.33 -12.62
C ARG A 109 13.30 22.33 -12.74
N ASP A 110 12.18 21.95 -13.32
CA ASP A 110 11.07 22.86 -13.53
C ASP A 110 10.06 22.72 -12.41
N GLY A 111 9.82 23.81 -11.68
CA GLY A 111 8.76 23.90 -10.69
C GLY A 111 7.41 23.66 -11.35
N HIS A 112 6.80 22.55 -11.08
CA HIS A 112 5.45 22.27 -11.51
C HIS A 112 4.52 22.28 -10.31
N ASP A 113 3.42 22.99 -10.44
CA ASP A 113 2.27 22.76 -9.58
C ASP A 113 1.84 21.32 -9.79
N GLY A 114 2.14 20.49 -8.82
CA GLY A 114 1.86 19.07 -8.89
C GLY A 114 0.38 18.82 -9.07
N TRP A 115 0.12 17.66 -9.55
CA TRP A 115 -1.19 17.14 -9.86
C TRP A 115 -2.15 17.30 -8.67
N ALA A 116 -2.98 18.31 -8.70
CA ALA A 116 -4.20 18.28 -7.93
C ALA A 116 -5.07 17.22 -8.59
N ALA A 117 -5.52 16.21 -7.85
CA ALA A 117 -6.52 15.29 -8.37
C ALA A 117 -7.65 16.14 -8.99
N PRO A 118 -8.04 15.87 -10.26
CA PRO A 118 -9.14 16.58 -10.85
C PRO A 118 -10.40 16.26 -10.02
N GLY A 119 -10.95 17.25 -9.38
CA GLY A 119 -12.16 17.06 -8.61
C GLY A 119 -12.11 17.76 -7.27
N GLU A 120 -13.27 17.96 -6.77
CA GLU A 120 -13.63 18.63 -5.56
C GLU A 120 -12.68 18.28 -4.41
N ARG A 121 -12.34 19.29 -3.64
CA ARG A 121 -11.77 19.14 -2.31
C ARG A 121 -12.52 18.05 -1.58
N LEU A 122 -11.85 17.31 -0.71
CA LEU A 122 -12.51 16.52 0.31
C LEU A 122 -13.72 17.34 0.74
N ASP A 123 -14.87 16.78 0.37
CA ASP A 123 -16.20 17.23 0.65
C ASP A 123 -16.26 18.26 1.77
N GLY A 124 -16.75 19.47 1.48
CA GLY A 124 -16.78 20.59 2.42
C GLY A 124 -17.68 20.37 3.64
N ARG A 125 -18.20 19.14 3.84
CA ARG A 125 -18.98 18.75 5.02
C ARG A 125 -18.11 18.74 6.27
N THR A 126 -18.71 19.19 7.35
CA THR A 126 -18.09 19.11 8.68
C THR A 126 -17.94 17.66 9.16
N VAL A 127 -17.14 17.46 10.19
CA VAL A 127 -16.98 16.14 10.83
C VAL A 127 -18.32 15.61 11.35
N ASP A 128 -19.17 16.49 11.88
CA ASP A 128 -20.50 16.13 12.43
C ASP A 128 -21.45 15.68 11.32
N GLU A 129 -21.51 16.42 10.19
CA GLU A 129 -22.34 16.06 9.05
C GLU A 129 -21.91 14.70 8.46
N LYS A 130 -20.60 14.45 8.30
CA LYS A 130 -20.10 13.15 7.87
C LYS A 130 -20.44 12.02 8.85
N ALA A 131 -20.43 12.32 10.15
CA ALA A 131 -20.77 11.34 11.17
C ALA A 131 -22.27 11.00 11.15
N GLU A 132 -23.15 11.99 10.91
CA GLU A 132 -24.59 11.79 10.71
C GLU A 132 -24.85 10.93 9.48
N ASP A 133 -24.25 11.24 8.34
CA ASP A 133 -24.36 10.46 7.11
C ASP A 133 -23.95 9.00 7.28
N CYS A 134 -22.85 8.75 8.04
CA CYS A 134 -22.43 7.38 8.36
C CYS A 134 -23.49 6.62 9.19
N VAL A 135 -24.11 7.28 10.17
CA VAL A 135 -25.14 6.68 11.03
C VAL A 135 -26.41 6.42 10.24
N ASP A 136 -26.80 7.35 9.38
CA ASP A 136 -28.00 7.24 8.54
C ASP A 136 -27.85 6.10 7.53
N ALA A 137 -26.71 6.01 6.84
CA ALA A 137 -26.45 4.91 5.92
C ALA A 137 -26.48 3.54 6.64
N VAL A 138 -25.85 3.41 7.81
CA VAL A 138 -25.91 2.18 8.61
C VAL A 138 -27.35 1.83 8.99
N SER A 139 -28.16 2.82 9.37
CA SER A 139 -29.55 2.61 9.81
C SER A 139 -30.46 2.23 8.65
N GLU A 140 -30.30 2.86 7.49
CA GLU A 140 -31.09 2.62 6.28
C GLU A 140 -30.81 1.25 5.67
N TYR A 141 -29.54 0.93 5.44
CA TYR A 141 -29.15 -0.26 4.67
C TYR A 141 -29.03 -1.55 5.50
N LEU A 142 -28.81 -1.45 6.80
CA LEU A 142 -28.65 -2.61 7.67
C LEU A 142 -29.88 -2.87 8.56
N GLY A 143 -30.75 -1.89 8.76
CA GLY A 143 -32.01 -2.05 9.49
C GLY A 143 -31.81 -2.67 10.87
N SER A 144 -32.43 -3.84 11.13
CA SER A 144 -32.33 -4.56 12.40
C SER A 144 -30.93 -5.12 12.69
N GLU A 145 -30.11 -5.34 11.66
CA GLU A 145 -28.75 -5.84 11.78
C GLU A 145 -27.72 -4.70 12.04
N ALA A 146 -28.15 -3.45 12.06
CA ALA A 146 -27.30 -2.29 12.31
C ALA A 146 -26.50 -2.39 13.64
N GLY A 147 -27.01 -3.12 14.63
CA GLY A 147 -26.33 -3.39 15.90
C GLY A 147 -25.12 -4.32 15.80
N ARG A 148 -24.88 -4.92 14.64
CA ARG A 148 -23.77 -5.88 14.42
C ARG A 148 -22.61 -5.28 13.63
N ILE A 149 -22.71 -3.99 13.25
CA ILE A 149 -21.70 -3.35 12.42
C ILE A 149 -20.70 -2.54 13.22
N ARG A 150 -19.47 -2.53 12.72
CA ARG A 150 -18.49 -1.51 12.96
C ARG A 150 -18.12 -0.88 11.63
N LEU A 151 -18.50 0.39 11.43
CA LEU A 151 -18.13 1.20 10.27
C LEU A 151 -17.07 2.20 10.71
N ARG A 152 -16.00 2.30 9.94
CA ARG A 152 -14.95 3.30 10.09
C ARG A 152 -14.85 4.11 8.83
N TYR A 153 -14.91 5.41 8.98
CA TYR A 153 -14.56 6.36 7.95
C TYR A 153 -13.25 7.03 8.28
N ARG A 154 -12.46 7.27 7.26
CA ARG A 154 -11.26 8.10 7.32
C ARG A 154 -11.15 8.90 6.05
N ASP A 155 -10.82 10.17 6.19
CA ASP A 155 -10.33 10.96 5.08
C ASP A 155 -9.07 11.71 5.46
N GLU A 156 -8.31 12.10 4.46
CA GLU A 156 -7.10 12.90 4.58
C GLU A 156 -6.97 13.81 3.36
N SER A 157 -6.76 15.10 3.59
CA SER A 157 -6.26 16.05 2.60
C SER A 157 -4.85 16.44 2.99
N ARG A 158 -3.87 16.06 2.20
CA ARG A 158 -2.46 16.33 2.46
C ARG A 158 -1.89 17.21 1.35
N GLU A 159 -1.36 18.38 1.72
CA GLU A 159 -0.54 19.19 0.84
C GLU A 159 0.93 19.01 1.22
N THR A 160 1.76 18.74 0.22
CA THR A 160 3.20 18.54 0.40
C THR A 160 3.95 19.45 -0.55
N THR A 161 4.89 20.22 -0.03
CA THR A 161 5.89 20.94 -0.80
C THR A 161 7.19 20.15 -0.71
N LEU A 162 7.74 19.74 -1.85
CA LEU A 162 9.00 19.02 -1.97
C LEU A 162 10.04 19.93 -2.59
N LEU A 163 11.19 20.04 -1.97
CA LEU A 163 12.35 20.83 -2.43
C LEU A 163 13.58 19.94 -2.42
N ASP A 164 14.51 20.17 -3.36
CA ASP A 164 15.80 19.49 -3.33
C ASP A 164 16.97 20.44 -3.54
N THR A 165 18.17 19.99 -3.19
CA THR A 165 19.43 20.76 -3.35
C THR A 165 19.85 20.98 -4.80
N ASN A 166 19.12 20.46 -5.81
CA ASN A 166 19.33 20.77 -7.22
C ASN A 166 18.43 21.90 -7.72
N GLY A 167 17.64 22.49 -6.84
CA GLY A 167 16.70 23.56 -7.14
C GLY A 167 15.37 23.06 -7.69
N SER A 168 15.04 21.78 -7.55
CA SER A 168 13.71 21.28 -7.87
C SER A 168 12.71 21.68 -6.79
N ALA A 169 11.53 22.11 -7.22
CA ALA A 169 10.43 22.46 -6.33
C ALA A 169 9.12 21.89 -6.89
N VAL A 170 8.43 21.10 -6.10
CA VAL A 170 7.15 20.49 -6.48
C VAL A 170 6.16 20.66 -5.33
N ARG A 171 4.95 21.10 -5.66
CA ARG A 171 3.85 21.12 -4.73
C ARG A 171 2.82 20.08 -5.16
N THR A 172 2.46 19.19 -4.25
CA THR A 172 1.49 18.13 -4.49
C THR A 172 0.35 18.21 -3.49
N ARG A 173 -0.83 17.75 -3.90
CA ARG A 173 -1.95 17.52 -3.02
C ARG A 173 -2.45 16.10 -3.21
N LEU A 174 -2.64 15.40 -2.12
CA LEU A 174 -3.26 14.08 -2.07
C LEU A 174 -4.51 14.15 -1.20
N ASP A 175 -5.65 13.90 -1.82
CA ASP A 175 -6.90 13.68 -1.10
C ASP A 175 -7.19 12.17 -1.13
N SER A 176 -7.59 11.62 0.01
CA SER A 176 -7.99 10.22 0.12
C SER A 176 -9.11 10.05 1.12
N ALA A 177 -10.07 9.20 0.79
CA ALA A 177 -11.16 8.85 1.69
C ALA A 177 -11.39 7.35 1.64
N ALA A 178 -11.74 6.75 2.77
CA ALA A 178 -11.98 5.32 2.84
C ALA A 178 -13.02 4.94 3.90
N PHE A 179 -13.81 3.92 3.58
CA PHE A 179 -14.61 3.17 4.53
C PHE A 179 -14.03 1.79 4.78
N GLY A 180 -14.03 1.36 6.04
CA GLY A 180 -13.84 -0.02 6.43
C GLY A 180 -15.04 -0.48 7.23
N ALA A 181 -15.71 -1.54 6.82
CA ALA A 181 -16.87 -2.10 7.50
C ALA A 181 -16.61 -3.53 7.96
N THR A 182 -17.04 -3.85 9.18
CA THR A 182 -17.06 -5.20 9.71
C THR A 182 -18.43 -5.48 10.31
N MET A 183 -19.08 -6.53 9.85
CA MET A 183 -20.31 -7.04 10.43
C MET A 183 -20.03 -8.39 11.08
N ALA A 184 -20.32 -8.50 12.37
CA ALA A 184 -19.96 -9.66 13.18
C ALA A 184 -21.19 -10.26 13.87
N GLY A 185 -21.21 -11.59 13.98
CA GLY A 185 -22.23 -12.39 14.62
C GLY A 185 -21.84 -13.87 14.53
N GLU A 186 -22.72 -14.72 14.06
CA GLU A 186 -22.43 -16.14 13.76
C GLU A 186 -21.38 -16.29 12.66
N VAL A 187 -21.31 -15.27 11.78
CA VAL A 187 -20.26 -15.11 10.77
C VAL A 187 -19.66 -13.71 10.90
N THR A 188 -18.45 -13.54 10.43
CA THR A 188 -17.82 -12.23 10.32
C THR A 188 -17.55 -11.91 8.86
N VAL A 189 -18.12 -10.81 8.38
CA VAL A 189 -17.86 -10.30 7.03
C VAL A 189 -17.26 -8.92 7.11
N ARG A 190 -16.34 -8.63 6.17
CA ARG A 190 -15.66 -7.33 6.09
C ARG A 190 -15.73 -6.78 4.69
N ASP A 191 -15.70 -5.47 4.56
CA ASP A 191 -15.49 -4.78 3.29
C ASP A 191 -14.67 -3.51 3.48
N HIS A 192 -14.13 -3.03 2.37
CA HIS A 192 -13.35 -1.81 2.30
C HIS A 192 -13.64 -1.10 0.98
N LEU A 193 -13.78 0.21 1.07
CA LEU A 193 -14.00 1.10 -0.05
C LEU A 193 -13.03 2.27 0.10
N GLY A 194 -12.33 2.65 -0.96
CA GLY A 194 -11.41 3.77 -0.94
C GLY A 194 -11.44 4.53 -2.26
N GLY A 195 -11.22 5.83 -2.18
CA GLY A 195 -11.18 6.74 -3.31
C GLY A 195 -10.47 8.04 -2.96
N THR A 196 -10.36 8.94 -3.91
CA THR A 196 -9.72 10.25 -3.73
C THR A 196 -10.70 11.35 -3.33
N THR A 197 -11.99 11.14 -3.49
CA THR A 197 -13.01 12.13 -3.10
C THR A 197 -13.91 11.58 -2.01
N GLY A 198 -14.18 12.39 -0.99
CA GLY A 198 -15.10 12.01 0.07
C GLY A 198 -16.52 11.79 -0.46
N SER A 199 -17.01 12.61 -1.38
CA SER A 199 -18.33 12.47 -2.01
C SER A 199 -18.46 11.13 -2.73
N ALA A 200 -17.50 10.73 -3.56
CA ALA A 200 -17.56 9.47 -4.30
C ALA A 200 -17.63 8.25 -3.38
N VAL A 201 -16.84 8.21 -2.29
CA VAL A 201 -16.89 7.07 -1.37
C VAL A 201 -18.21 7.03 -0.59
N PHE A 202 -18.84 8.18 -0.28
CA PHE A 202 -20.16 8.21 0.32
C PHE A 202 -21.27 7.76 -0.65
N GLU A 203 -21.16 8.07 -1.94
CA GLU A 203 -22.08 7.57 -2.97
C GLU A 203 -22.02 6.04 -3.12
N GLU A 204 -20.85 5.45 -2.94
CA GLU A 204 -20.65 3.99 -3.02
C GLU A 204 -20.93 3.24 -1.70
N LEU A 205 -21.02 3.95 -0.57
CA LEU A 205 -21.27 3.37 0.75
C LEU A 205 -22.53 2.50 0.81
N PRO A 206 -23.70 2.92 0.25
CA PRO A 206 -24.90 2.09 0.20
C PRO A 206 -24.67 0.73 -0.45
N GLY A 207 -23.99 0.70 -1.59
CA GLY A 207 -23.64 -0.54 -2.30
C GLY A 207 -22.73 -1.46 -1.48
N MET A 208 -21.74 -0.88 -0.80
CA MET A 208 -20.87 -1.63 0.11
C MET A 208 -21.65 -2.24 1.28
N LEU A 209 -22.54 -1.49 1.92
CA LEU A 209 -23.33 -1.96 3.08
C LEU A 209 -24.35 -3.02 2.65
N SER A 210 -25.03 -2.86 1.51
CA SER A 210 -25.93 -3.86 0.95
C SER A 210 -25.21 -5.18 0.63
N GLY A 211 -24.07 -5.10 -0.04
CA GLY A 211 -23.25 -6.26 -0.33
C GLY A 211 -22.68 -6.94 0.93
N LEU A 212 -22.33 -6.15 1.96
CA LEU A 212 -21.91 -6.67 3.26
C LEU A 212 -23.02 -7.47 3.93
N ARG A 213 -24.25 -6.93 3.91
CA ARG A 213 -25.45 -7.59 4.44
C ARG A 213 -25.78 -8.89 3.72
N GLU A 214 -25.80 -8.88 2.39
CA GLU A 214 -26.04 -10.09 1.60
C GLU A 214 -25.03 -11.21 1.92
N ARG A 215 -23.75 -10.87 2.05
CA ARG A 215 -22.72 -11.85 2.42
C ARG A 215 -22.91 -12.36 3.84
N PHE A 216 -23.32 -11.51 4.78
CA PHE A 216 -23.60 -11.89 6.17
C PHE A 216 -24.78 -12.85 6.24
N ASP A 217 -25.92 -12.53 5.59
CA ASP A 217 -27.14 -13.34 5.60
C ASP A 217 -26.88 -14.69 4.91
N ARG A 218 -26.18 -14.69 3.78
CA ARG A 218 -25.76 -15.90 3.05
C ARG A 218 -24.86 -16.78 3.90
N GLY A 219 -23.85 -16.20 4.53
CA GLY A 219 -22.92 -16.94 5.39
C GLY A 219 -23.58 -17.55 6.60
N ARG A 220 -24.59 -16.88 7.19
CA ARG A 220 -25.37 -17.37 8.33
C ARG A 220 -26.27 -18.55 7.97
N SER A 221 -26.82 -18.59 6.76
CA SER A 221 -27.71 -19.64 6.29
C SER A 221 -27.01 -20.85 5.66
N ALA A 222 -25.72 -20.73 5.36
CA ALA A 222 -24.95 -21.80 4.71
C ALA A 222 -24.53 -22.88 5.72
N GLU A 223 -24.51 -24.13 5.28
CA GLU A 223 -23.84 -25.20 5.99
C GLU A 223 -22.35 -24.89 6.15
N VAL A 224 -21.78 -25.31 7.27
CA VAL A 224 -20.36 -25.07 7.58
C VAL A 224 -19.58 -26.36 7.42
N THR A 225 -18.39 -26.26 6.85
CA THR A 225 -17.46 -27.36 6.75
C THR A 225 -16.06 -26.92 7.13
N ASP A 226 -15.35 -27.78 7.83
CA ASP A 226 -13.91 -27.67 8.04
C ASP A 226 -13.20 -28.35 6.85
N LEU A 227 -12.05 -27.85 6.47
CA LEU A 227 -11.21 -28.45 5.45
C LEU A 227 -9.96 -29.05 6.10
N GLU A 228 -9.68 -30.31 5.77
CA GLU A 228 -8.34 -30.84 5.98
C GLU A 228 -7.37 -30.21 5.00
N ALA A 229 -6.15 -29.94 5.48
CA ALA A 229 -5.11 -29.34 4.66
C ALA A 229 -4.75 -30.25 3.48
N ASP A 230 -4.97 -29.73 2.29
CA ASP A 230 -4.70 -30.46 1.04
C ASP A 230 -4.47 -29.48 -0.11
N GLU A 231 -3.81 -29.94 -1.15
CA GLU A 231 -3.64 -29.20 -2.39
C GLU A 231 -4.93 -29.22 -3.21
N ARG A 232 -5.44 -28.05 -3.59
CA ARG A 232 -6.73 -27.91 -4.27
C ARG A 232 -6.65 -26.89 -5.39
N GLU A 233 -7.48 -27.10 -6.41
CA GLU A 233 -7.79 -26.06 -7.40
C GLU A 233 -8.72 -25.01 -6.77
N VAL A 234 -8.19 -23.81 -6.60
CA VAL A 234 -8.84 -22.71 -5.88
C VAL A 234 -9.20 -21.60 -6.85
N LEU A 235 -10.44 -21.18 -6.84
CA LEU A 235 -10.92 -19.97 -7.49
C LEU A 235 -10.82 -18.80 -6.49
N LEU A 236 -9.90 -17.88 -6.71
CA LEU A 236 -9.87 -16.60 -6.02
C LEU A 236 -10.75 -15.60 -6.77
N ALA A 237 -11.77 -15.07 -6.10
CA ALA A 237 -12.55 -13.95 -6.61
C ALA A 237 -11.64 -12.70 -6.79
N PRO A 238 -12.01 -11.69 -7.60
CA PRO A 238 -11.11 -10.59 -7.96
C PRO A 238 -10.44 -9.90 -6.77
N LYS A 239 -11.17 -9.58 -5.70
CA LYS A 239 -10.60 -8.95 -4.50
C LYS A 239 -9.68 -9.89 -3.70
N ALA A 240 -9.97 -11.20 -3.67
CA ALA A 240 -9.08 -12.19 -3.05
C ALA A 240 -7.80 -12.36 -3.87
N ALA A 241 -7.91 -12.45 -5.19
CA ALA A 241 -6.77 -12.46 -6.12
C ALA A 241 -5.92 -11.20 -5.98
N GLY A 242 -6.56 -10.01 -5.90
CA GLY A 242 -5.87 -8.75 -5.64
C GLY A 242 -5.10 -8.75 -4.33
N ARG A 243 -5.64 -9.37 -3.28
CA ARG A 243 -4.94 -9.51 -1.99
C ARG A 243 -3.70 -10.39 -2.09
N LEU A 244 -3.80 -11.51 -2.80
CA LEU A 244 -2.67 -12.38 -3.08
C LEU A 244 -1.59 -11.66 -3.89
N VAL A 245 -1.98 -11.06 -5.02
CA VAL A 245 -1.05 -10.31 -5.89
C VAL A 245 -0.35 -9.19 -5.11
N ARG A 246 -1.10 -8.41 -4.30
CA ARG A 246 -0.50 -7.35 -3.45
C ARG A 246 0.58 -7.89 -2.52
N ALA A 247 0.39 -9.06 -1.95
CA ALA A 247 1.40 -9.67 -1.08
C ALA A 247 2.63 -10.14 -1.87
N LEU A 248 2.43 -10.66 -3.07
CA LEU A 248 3.52 -11.20 -3.89
C LEU A 248 4.34 -10.11 -4.58
N VAL A 249 3.73 -9.01 -5.05
CA VAL A 249 4.48 -7.93 -5.70
C VAL A 249 5.44 -7.19 -4.75
N THR A 250 5.32 -7.37 -3.43
CA THR A 250 6.33 -6.86 -2.49
C THR A 250 7.71 -7.52 -2.65
N TYR A 251 7.76 -8.69 -3.26
CA TYR A 251 9.03 -9.34 -3.61
C TYR A 251 9.72 -8.69 -4.83
N LEU A 252 9.00 -7.83 -5.56
CA LEU A 252 9.55 -7.06 -6.68
C LEU A 252 10.07 -5.68 -6.26
N GLU A 253 10.12 -5.40 -4.96
CA GLU A 253 10.70 -4.19 -4.41
C GLU A 253 12.21 -4.36 -4.23
N ALA A 254 13.02 -3.44 -4.76
CA ALA A 254 14.47 -3.57 -4.77
C ALA A 254 15.09 -3.66 -3.37
N ASP A 255 14.48 -3.01 -2.38
CA ASP A 255 14.88 -3.14 -0.97
C ASP A 255 14.62 -4.55 -0.43
N ALA A 256 13.54 -5.21 -0.82
CA ALA A 256 13.29 -6.61 -0.45
C ALA A 256 14.33 -7.56 -1.09
N VAL A 257 14.70 -7.32 -2.35
CA VAL A 257 15.76 -8.08 -3.03
C VAL A 257 17.10 -7.85 -2.36
N ALA A 258 17.47 -6.61 -2.07
CA ALA A 258 18.73 -6.25 -1.43
C ALA A 258 18.88 -6.85 -0.02
N MET A 259 17.77 -6.94 0.73
CA MET A 259 17.73 -7.56 2.06
C MET A 259 17.68 -9.10 2.03
N GLY A 260 17.66 -9.72 0.85
CA GLY A 260 17.51 -11.17 0.71
C GLY A 260 16.13 -11.69 1.15
N LEU A 261 15.13 -10.82 1.16
CA LEU A 261 13.74 -11.18 1.48
C LEU A 261 12.95 -11.61 0.23
N SER A 262 13.51 -11.39 -0.96
CA SER A 262 12.93 -11.81 -2.22
C SER A 262 13.71 -12.99 -2.80
N PRO A 263 13.01 -14.05 -3.27
CA PRO A 263 13.65 -15.12 -4.02
C PRO A 263 13.89 -14.75 -5.50
N PHE A 264 13.45 -13.56 -5.95
CA PHE A 264 13.43 -13.17 -7.35
C PHE A 264 14.47 -12.12 -7.71
N GLU A 265 14.88 -12.16 -8.99
CA GLU A 265 15.66 -11.12 -9.67
C GLU A 265 14.94 -10.73 -10.97
N ALA A 266 15.38 -9.64 -11.62
CA ALA A 266 14.88 -9.25 -12.92
C ALA A 266 15.17 -10.35 -13.96
N GLY A 267 14.18 -10.72 -14.78
CA GLY A 267 14.25 -11.83 -15.73
C GLY A 267 13.79 -13.17 -15.19
N ASP A 268 13.60 -13.31 -13.87
CA ASP A 268 13.09 -14.55 -13.28
C ASP A 268 11.62 -14.80 -13.63
N ARG A 269 11.22 -16.06 -13.44
CA ARG A 269 9.84 -16.49 -13.61
C ARG A 269 9.02 -16.18 -12.36
N PHE A 270 8.12 -15.22 -12.46
CA PHE A 270 7.19 -14.85 -11.39
C PHE A 270 5.86 -15.57 -11.47
N GLY A 271 5.40 -15.89 -12.68
CA GLY A 271 4.11 -16.48 -12.88
C GLY A 271 3.99 -17.26 -14.20
N SER A 272 2.79 -17.78 -14.49
CA SER A 272 2.52 -18.44 -15.77
C SER A 272 2.54 -17.43 -16.92
N LYS A 273 2.69 -17.90 -18.15
CA LYS A 273 2.66 -17.04 -19.37
C LYS A 273 1.35 -16.25 -19.57
N ARG A 274 0.32 -16.56 -18.78
CA ARG A 274 -0.96 -15.84 -18.80
C ARG A 274 -0.92 -14.56 -17.97
N LEU A 275 0.07 -14.43 -17.08
CA LEU A 275 0.17 -13.34 -16.12
C LEU A 275 0.93 -12.16 -16.71
N THR A 276 0.28 -11.02 -16.76
CA THR A 276 0.92 -9.72 -17.01
C THR A 276 0.47 -8.74 -15.93
N ILE A 277 1.41 -8.06 -15.30
CA ILE A 277 1.19 -7.11 -14.21
C ILE A 277 1.87 -5.80 -14.54
N HIS A 278 1.12 -4.72 -14.43
CA HIS A 278 1.63 -3.37 -14.52
C HIS A 278 1.44 -2.65 -13.19
N ASP A 279 2.32 -1.72 -12.86
CA ASP A 279 2.03 -0.66 -11.92
C ASP A 279 1.64 0.57 -12.72
N THR A 280 0.41 1.01 -12.56
CA THR A 280 -0.19 2.07 -13.35
C THR A 280 -0.42 3.33 -12.51
N ILE A 281 -0.81 4.41 -13.18
CA ILE A 281 -1.25 5.64 -12.55
C ILE A 281 -2.66 5.88 -13.06
N THR A 282 -3.64 5.61 -12.22
CA THR A 282 -5.03 5.88 -12.55
C THR A 282 -5.40 7.26 -12.03
N PRO A 283 -5.69 8.24 -12.90
CA PRO A 283 -6.17 9.54 -12.45
C PRO A 283 -7.41 9.39 -11.56
N GLY A 284 -7.40 10.03 -10.37
CA GLY A 284 -8.46 9.86 -9.39
C GLY A 284 -8.41 8.55 -8.59
N GLY A 285 -7.43 7.68 -8.83
CA GLY A 285 -7.21 6.46 -8.03
C GLY A 285 -6.70 6.77 -6.62
N PHE A 286 -6.94 5.86 -5.70
CA PHE A 286 -6.63 5.99 -4.27
C PHE A 286 -5.14 6.26 -3.99
N THR A 287 -4.24 5.80 -4.87
CA THR A 287 -2.78 5.97 -4.76
C THR A 287 -2.19 6.92 -5.80
N ALA A 288 -3.03 7.58 -6.60
CA ALA A 288 -2.59 8.44 -7.69
C ALA A 288 -1.78 9.65 -7.19
N ARG A 289 -0.63 9.87 -7.81
CA ARG A 289 0.23 11.05 -7.59
C ARG A 289 1.10 11.33 -8.80
N ALA A 290 1.46 12.58 -9.02
CA ALA A 290 2.30 12.98 -10.16
C ALA A 290 3.79 12.77 -9.89
N TYR A 291 4.20 12.92 -8.62
CA TYR A 291 5.58 12.79 -8.17
C TYR A 291 5.64 11.91 -6.94
N ASP A 292 6.73 11.20 -6.78
CA ASP A 292 7.06 10.52 -5.53
C ASP A 292 7.81 11.46 -4.56
N THR A 293 8.22 10.93 -3.42
CA THR A 293 8.93 11.71 -2.38
C THR A 293 10.38 12.02 -2.71
N GLU A 294 10.92 11.50 -3.80
CA GLU A 294 12.24 11.85 -4.35
C GLU A 294 12.13 12.86 -5.51
N ILE A 295 10.97 13.52 -5.66
CA ILE A 295 10.66 14.48 -6.74
C ILE A 295 10.79 13.85 -8.14
N ARG A 296 10.56 12.54 -8.25
CA ARG A 296 10.57 11.86 -9.53
C ARG A 296 9.16 11.79 -10.10
N PRO A 297 8.99 12.14 -11.39
CA PRO A 297 7.71 11.93 -12.06
C PRO A 297 7.31 10.46 -11.97
N THR A 298 6.07 10.21 -11.58
CA THR A 298 5.53 8.86 -11.59
C THR A 298 5.23 8.42 -13.02
N SER A 299 5.66 7.23 -13.39
CA SER A 299 5.43 6.63 -14.70
C SER A 299 4.92 5.20 -14.55
N PRO A 300 4.13 4.69 -15.51
CA PRO A 300 3.74 3.28 -15.51
C PRO A 300 4.97 2.36 -15.59
N VAL A 301 4.93 1.24 -14.87
CA VAL A 301 5.98 0.21 -14.86
C VAL A 301 5.39 -1.11 -15.30
N SER A 302 5.98 -1.78 -16.30
CA SER A 302 5.69 -3.17 -16.59
C SER A 302 6.48 -4.04 -15.62
N LEU A 303 5.80 -4.61 -14.62
CA LEU A 303 6.44 -5.42 -13.58
C LEU A 303 6.66 -6.85 -14.04
N VAL A 304 5.63 -7.43 -14.63
CA VAL A 304 5.63 -8.81 -15.12
C VAL A 304 5.04 -8.82 -16.52
N ASP A 305 5.79 -9.31 -17.50
CA ASP A 305 5.31 -9.55 -18.85
C ASP A 305 5.28 -11.04 -19.14
N ARG A 306 4.06 -11.57 -19.39
CA ARG A 306 3.83 -12.99 -19.67
C ARG A 306 4.57 -13.94 -18.71
N GLY A 307 4.52 -13.59 -17.43
CA GLY A 307 5.06 -14.37 -16.33
C GLY A 307 6.54 -14.17 -16.03
N GLU A 308 7.25 -13.34 -16.77
CA GLU A 308 8.65 -12.99 -16.51
C GLU A 308 8.74 -11.60 -15.86
N ILE A 309 9.63 -11.44 -14.88
CA ILE A 309 9.86 -10.15 -14.21
C ILE A 309 10.56 -9.21 -15.19
N ALA A 310 9.84 -8.19 -15.64
CA ALA A 310 10.36 -7.19 -16.56
C ALA A 310 11.08 -6.04 -15.85
N ALA A 311 10.62 -5.70 -14.62
CA ALA A 311 11.20 -4.64 -13.81
C ALA A 311 10.96 -4.87 -12.33
N LEU A 312 11.80 -4.25 -11.50
CA LEU A 312 11.62 -4.11 -10.05
C LEU A 312 11.25 -2.66 -9.72
N TYR A 313 10.68 -2.46 -8.53
CA TYR A 313 10.51 -1.11 -7.99
C TYR A 313 11.82 -0.61 -7.41
N HIS A 314 12.24 0.56 -7.83
CA HIS A 314 13.48 1.19 -7.41
C HIS A 314 13.25 2.58 -6.81
N ASP A 315 14.05 2.91 -5.79
CA ASP A 315 14.35 4.28 -5.40
C ASP A 315 15.61 4.78 -6.12
N SER A 316 16.01 6.02 -5.87
CA SER A 316 17.19 6.62 -6.48
C SER A 316 18.49 5.88 -6.14
N VAL A 317 18.57 5.26 -4.97
CA VAL A 317 19.76 4.52 -4.52
C VAL A 317 19.85 3.18 -5.23
N SER A 318 18.80 2.37 -5.14
CA SER A 318 18.79 1.03 -5.73
C SER A 318 18.85 1.03 -7.26
N ALA A 319 18.34 2.10 -7.90
CA ALA A 319 18.36 2.24 -9.34
C ALA A 319 19.79 2.40 -9.89
N ILE A 320 20.65 3.15 -9.20
CA ILE A 320 22.06 3.33 -9.59
C ILE A 320 22.80 2.01 -9.55
N ASP A 321 22.62 1.25 -8.48
CA ASP A 321 23.32 -0.01 -8.30
C ASP A 321 22.92 -1.08 -9.33
N ARG A 322 21.75 -0.93 -9.93
CA ARG A 322 21.22 -1.84 -10.94
C ARG A 322 21.26 -1.26 -12.36
N GLU A 323 21.88 -0.09 -12.53
CA GLU A 323 22.00 0.62 -13.84
C GLU A 323 20.62 0.80 -14.52
N THR A 324 19.59 1.11 -13.71
CA THR A 324 18.20 1.32 -14.16
C THR A 324 17.68 2.69 -13.74
N SER A 325 16.46 3.01 -14.10
CA SER A 325 15.81 4.27 -13.74
C SER A 325 14.66 4.03 -12.77
N PRO A 326 14.57 4.80 -11.67
CA PRO A 326 13.42 4.73 -10.78
C PRO A 326 12.18 5.31 -11.48
N ALA A 327 11.02 4.72 -11.21
CA ALA A 327 9.75 5.07 -11.84
C ALA A 327 8.82 5.92 -10.96
N GLY A 328 9.38 6.57 -9.93
CA GLY A 328 8.59 7.36 -9.00
C GLY A 328 7.75 6.48 -8.06
N SER A 329 8.39 5.51 -7.42
CA SER A 329 7.73 4.52 -6.55
C SER A 329 8.07 4.67 -5.06
N VAL A 330 8.66 5.80 -4.65
CA VAL A 330 8.97 6.08 -3.24
C VAL A 330 7.81 6.82 -2.61
N LEU A 331 7.03 6.10 -1.80
CA LEU A 331 5.78 6.59 -1.25
C LEU A 331 5.94 7.06 0.20
N PRO A 332 5.32 8.20 0.58
CA PRO A 332 5.23 8.60 1.97
C PRO A 332 4.25 7.69 2.71
N GLY A 333 4.57 7.37 3.95
CA GLY A 333 3.64 6.72 4.85
C GLY A 333 2.62 7.68 5.47
N ILE A 334 1.67 7.11 6.19
CA ILE A 334 0.75 7.86 7.02
C ILE A 334 1.51 8.46 8.22
N GLU A 335 2.37 7.67 8.82
CA GLU A 335 3.26 8.08 9.92
C GLU A 335 4.49 8.79 9.37
N ARG A 336 4.66 10.06 9.70
CA ARG A 336 5.68 10.96 9.13
C ARG A 336 7.04 10.85 9.76
N GLU A 337 7.10 10.38 10.99
CA GLU A 337 8.35 10.11 11.69
C GLU A 337 9.17 8.98 11.05
N PHE A 338 8.59 8.23 10.11
CA PHE A 338 9.28 7.17 9.37
C PHE A 338 9.55 7.58 7.93
N PRO A 339 10.71 7.17 7.39
CA PRO A 339 11.10 7.52 6.03
C PRO A 339 10.15 6.93 4.98
N PRO A 340 9.98 7.61 3.85
CA PRO A 340 9.28 7.09 2.68
C PRO A 340 9.85 5.73 2.23
N ARG A 341 9.02 4.94 1.57
CA ARG A 341 9.38 3.55 1.19
C ARG A 341 9.10 3.27 -0.28
N ILE A 342 9.94 2.41 -0.86
CA ILE A 342 9.62 1.78 -2.14
C ILE A 342 8.32 0.98 -1.94
N ALA A 343 7.32 1.24 -2.76
CA ALA A 343 6.06 0.50 -2.71
C ALA A 343 5.30 0.57 -4.04
N PRO A 344 4.52 -0.47 -4.37
CA PRO A 344 3.56 -0.42 -5.46
C PRO A 344 2.52 0.69 -5.24
N ARG A 345 2.12 1.34 -6.32
CA ARG A 345 1.05 2.35 -6.34
C ARG A 345 -0.28 1.68 -6.69
N HIS A 346 -0.56 1.52 -7.99
CA HIS A 346 -1.73 0.81 -8.49
C HIS A 346 -1.29 -0.40 -9.30
N VAL A 347 -1.34 -1.56 -8.68
CA VAL A 347 -1.04 -2.84 -9.35
C VAL A 347 -2.23 -3.24 -10.21
N ASP A 348 -2.03 -3.36 -11.50
CA ASP A 348 -3.05 -3.73 -12.48
C ASP A 348 -2.69 -5.07 -13.15
N VAL A 349 -3.48 -6.10 -12.86
CA VAL A 349 -3.37 -7.42 -13.48
C VAL A 349 -4.21 -7.44 -14.75
N ALA A 350 -3.59 -7.74 -15.87
CA ALA A 350 -4.28 -7.84 -17.14
C ALA A 350 -5.40 -8.90 -17.09
N PRO A 351 -6.59 -8.62 -17.66
CA PRO A 351 -7.69 -9.59 -17.68
C PRO A 351 -7.36 -10.79 -18.56
N GLY A 352 -7.90 -11.94 -18.18
CA GLY A 352 -7.93 -13.12 -19.02
C GLY A 352 -9.14 -13.15 -19.95
N THR A 353 -9.42 -14.33 -20.46
CA THR A 353 -10.53 -14.56 -21.42
C THR A 353 -11.58 -15.54 -20.91
N VAL A 354 -11.34 -16.17 -19.75
CA VAL A 354 -12.19 -17.25 -19.25
C VAL A 354 -13.45 -16.67 -18.60
N PRO A 355 -14.66 -17.16 -18.96
CA PRO A 355 -15.90 -16.76 -18.31
C PRO A 355 -15.98 -17.27 -16.86
N ASP A 356 -16.71 -16.56 -15.98
CA ASP A 356 -16.84 -16.90 -14.55
C ASP A 356 -17.39 -18.32 -14.33
N ARG A 357 -18.34 -18.76 -15.15
CA ARG A 357 -18.87 -20.13 -15.06
C ARG A 357 -17.79 -21.18 -15.24
N GLU A 358 -16.98 -21.03 -16.28
CA GLU A 358 -15.89 -21.96 -16.58
C GLU A 358 -14.79 -21.93 -15.50
N LEU A 359 -14.54 -20.76 -14.86
CA LEU A 359 -13.64 -20.67 -13.71
C LEU A 359 -14.14 -21.50 -12.53
N ARG A 360 -15.46 -21.43 -12.26
CA ARG A 360 -16.07 -22.22 -11.17
C ARG A 360 -16.04 -23.72 -11.44
N GLU A 361 -16.26 -24.13 -12.68
CA GLU A 361 -16.20 -25.55 -13.08
C GLU A 361 -14.78 -26.13 -12.96
N ARG A 362 -13.74 -25.30 -12.94
CA ARG A 362 -12.33 -25.72 -12.82
C ARG A 362 -11.84 -25.83 -11.37
N ALA A 363 -12.58 -25.31 -10.41
CA ALA A 363 -12.13 -25.24 -9.02
C ALA A 363 -13.01 -26.06 -8.09
N THR A 364 -12.45 -26.51 -6.99
CA THR A 364 -13.16 -27.23 -5.91
C THR A 364 -13.48 -26.33 -4.73
N VAL A 365 -12.78 -25.18 -4.64
CA VAL A 365 -12.94 -24.17 -3.59
C VAL A 365 -13.02 -22.80 -4.24
N ALA A 366 -13.99 -21.98 -3.81
CA ALA A 366 -14.06 -20.58 -4.17
C ALA A 366 -13.81 -19.71 -2.94
N ILE A 367 -12.88 -18.75 -3.06
CA ILE A 367 -12.51 -17.82 -2.00
C ILE A 367 -12.87 -16.41 -2.45
N GLU A 368 -13.81 -15.81 -1.74
CA GLU A 368 -14.26 -14.44 -1.99
C GLU A 368 -13.35 -13.41 -1.31
N ARG A 369 -12.75 -13.79 -0.14
CA ARG A 369 -11.89 -12.90 0.63
C ARG A 369 -10.78 -13.63 1.34
N LEU A 370 -9.60 -13.07 1.22
CA LEU A 370 -8.41 -13.40 1.99
C LEU A 370 -8.16 -12.33 3.06
N GLY A 371 -7.83 -12.75 4.25
CA GLY A 371 -7.38 -11.90 5.35
C GLY A 371 -5.97 -11.34 5.13
N ARG A 372 -5.42 -10.71 6.17
CA ARG A 372 -4.05 -10.19 6.11
C ARG A 372 -3.04 -11.33 6.04
N PRO A 373 -2.07 -11.26 5.12
CA PRO A 373 -1.05 -12.29 5.00
C PRO A 373 -0.15 -12.35 6.25
N ARG A 374 0.26 -13.57 6.60
CA ARG A 374 1.29 -13.84 7.60
C ARG A 374 2.44 -14.55 6.91
N ARG A 375 3.66 -14.04 7.09
CA ARG A 375 4.88 -14.66 6.57
C ARG A 375 5.51 -15.51 7.68
N THR A 376 5.92 -16.71 7.37
CA THR A 376 6.34 -17.72 8.37
C THR A 376 7.84 -17.92 8.45
N ASN A 377 8.65 -17.29 7.58
CA ASN A 377 10.08 -17.55 7.56
C ASN A 377 10.84 -16.86 8.72
N GLU A 378 11.97 -17.51 9.12
CA GLU A 378 12.79 -17.07 10.23
C GLU A 378 13.56 -15.78 9.92
N THR A 379 13.90 -15.52 8.65
CA THR A 379 14.58 -14.31 8.19
C THR A 379 13.68 -13.09 8.39
N THR A 380 12.40 -13.18 8.05
CA THR A 380 11.42 -12.12 8.30
C THR A 380 11.24 -11.84 9.80
N ARG A 381 11.31 -12.87 10.65
CA ARG A 381 11.31 -12.71 12.12
C ARG A 381 12.54 -11.95 12.60
N ARG A 382 13.74 -12.26 12.08
CA ARG A 382 15.00 -11.58 12.45
C ARG A 382 15.03 -10.12 12.02
N VAL A 383 14.56 -9.80 10.82
CA VAL A 383 14.46 -8.41 10.33
C VAL A 383 13.46 -7.60 11.15
N ARG A 384 12.32 -8.19 11.53
CA ARG A 384 11.36 -7.52 12.42
C ARG A 384 11.87 -7.32 13.85
N ALA A 385 12.71 -8.20 14.33
CA ALA A 385 13.33 -8.10 15.66
C ALA A 385 14.50 -7.13 15.71
N SER A 386 15.10 -6.79 14.57
CA SER A 386 16.18 -5.80 14.51
C SER A 386 15.60 -4.40 14.67
N HIS A 387 16.02 -3.69 15.71
CA HIS A 387 15.61 -2.31 15.99
C HIS A 387 16.39 -1.28 15.14
N VAL A 388 17.13 -1.72 14.15
CA VAL A 388 17.96 -0.87 13.29
C VAL A 388 17.09 -0.30 12.17
N PRO A 389 17.16 1.00 11.91
CA PRO A 389 16.43 1.61 10.81
C PRO A 389 16.74 0.92 9.49
N PRO A 390 15.74 0.63 8.64
CA PRO A 390 15.95 -0.05 7.36
C PRO A 390 16.93 0.64 6.43
N ASP A 391 17.04 1.96 6.49
CA ASP A 391 17.98 2.75 5.68
C ASP A 391 19.43 2.45 5.99
N VAL A 392 19.74 2.11 7.25
CA VAL A 392 21.09 1.67 7.67
C VAL A 392 21.37 0.24 7.20
N HIS A 393 20.36 -0.63 7.20
CA HIS A 393 20.49 -2.00 6.71
C HIS A 393 20.64 -2.07 5.20
N TYR A 394 20.02 -1.17 4.47
CA TYR A 394 20.10 -1.11 3.02
C TYR A 394 21.54 -0.91 2.54
N ALA A 395 22.25 0.04 3.12
CA ALA A 395 23.65 0.31 2.78
C ALA A 395 24.62 -0.79 3.26
N ALA A 396 24.37 -1.39 4.43
CA ALA A 396 25.31 -2.35 5.05
C ALA A 396 25.20 -3.78 4.49
N ARG A 397 24.12 -4.14 3.79
CA ARG A 397 23.86 -5.52 3.35
C ARG A 397 23.83 -5.76 1.85
N MET A 398 24.09 -4.76 1.05
CA MET A 398 24.20 -4.92 -0.42
C MET A 398 25.31 -5.91 -0.85
N GLY A 399 26.16 -6.37 0.08
CA GLY A 399 27.20 -7.35 -0.17
C GLY A 399 26.96 -8.77 0.37
N GLU A 400 25.99 -8.96 1.24
CA GLU A 400 25.72 -10.29 1.82
C GLU A 400 24.33 -10.78 1.43
N ARG A 401 24.27 -11.59 0.37
CA ARG A 401 23.06 -12.34 0.01
C ARG A 401 22.68 -13.24 1.19
N ALA A 402 21.47 -13.12 1.70
CA ALA A 402 20.99 -14.07 2.69
C ALA A 402 21.03 -15.48 2.09
N PRO A 403 21.41 -16.51 2.88
CA PRO A 403 21.43 -17.87 2.39
C PRO A 403 20.01 -18.23 1.89
N ASP A 404 20.00 -18.89 0.74
CA ASP A 404 18.86 -19.37 -0.03
C ASP A 404 17.50 -19.20 0.65
N GLY A 405 16.61 -18.39 0.02
CA GLY A 405 15.25 -18.13 0.50
C GLY A 405 14.38 -19.40 0.49
N GLY A 406 14.90 -20.47 1.07
CA GLY A 406 14.24 -21.73 1.22
C GLY A 406 13.01 -21.59 2.10
N ASP A 407 11.91 -22.15 1.66
CA ASP A 407 10.68 -22.44 2.41
C ASP A 407 9.90 -21.24 2.99
N GLU A 408 9.98 -20.05 2.38
CA GLU A 408 9.07 -18.99 2.77
C GLU A 408 7.65 -19.32 2.33
N ARG A 409 6.74 -19.39 3.30
CA ARG A 409 5.32 -19.59 3.05
C ARG A 409 4.54 -18.37 3.53
N ILE A 410 3.50 -18.05 2.78
CA ILE A 410 2.58 -16.97 3.08
C ILE A 410 1.23 -17.60 3.39
N GLU A 411 0.76 -17.39 4.60
CA GLU A 411 -0.54 -17.85 5.07
C GLU A 411 -1.55 -16.71 4.97
N PHE A 412 -2.71 -17.00 4.36
CA PHE A 412 -3.84 -16.09 4.29
C PHE A 412 -5.05 -16.72 4.98
N PRO A 413 -5.55 -16.18 6.10
CA PRO A 413 -6.82 -16.61 6.65
C PRO A 413 -7.94 -16.43 5.60
N ILE A 414 -8.80 -17.42 5.46
CA ILE A 414 -10.00 -17.33 4.61
C ILE A 414 -11.07 -16.58 5.40
N GLU A 415 -11.42 -15.38 4.95
CA GLU A 415 -12.49 -14.57 5.55
C GLU A 415 -13.84 -14.73 4.83
N GLY A 416 -13.88 -15.48 3.73
CA GLY A 416 -15.08 -15.86 2.99
C GLY A 416 -14.72 -16.86 1.90
N GLY A 417 -15.23 -18.07 2.01
CA GLY A 417 -14.97 -19.16 1.06
C GLY A 417 -16.05 -20.22 1.11
N TYR A 418 -16.15 -20.99 0.03
CA TYR A 418 -17.14 -22.05 -0.17
C TYR A 418 -16.52 -23.22 -0.93
N LEU A 419 -17.00 -24.43 -0.64
CA LEU A 419 -16.81 -25.56 -1.55
C LEU A 419 -17.57 -25.29 -2.85
N LEU A 420 -17.04 -25.79 -3.95
CA LEU A 420 -17.73 -25.81 -5.24
C LEU A 420 -18.09 -27.25 -5.57
N VAL A 421 -19.36 -27.49 -5.89
CA VAL A 421 -19.89 -28.76 -6.35
C VAL A 421 -20.50 -28.51 -7.73
N ASP A 422 -19.88 -29.07 -8.76
CA ASP A 422 -20.28 -28.88 -10.17
C ASP A 422 -20.38 -27.38 -10.58
N GLY A 423 -19.50 -26.53 -9.99
CA GLY A 423 -19.47 -25.09 -10.21
C GLY A 423 -20.47 -24.27 -9.39
N ASP A 424 -21.35 -24.93 -8.64
CA ASP A 424 -22.29 -24.28 -7.73
C ASP A 424 -21.72 -24.16 -6.31
N ARG A 425 -22.18 -23.17 -5.57
CA ARG A 425 -21.78 -22.95 -4.16
C ARG A 425 -22.35 -24.03 -3.26
N GLY A 426 -21.47 -24.74 -2.57
CA GLY A 426 -21.79 -25.65 -1.50
C GLY A 426 -21.60 -25.05 -0.10
N ALA A 427 -21.11 -25.85 0.83
CA ALA A 427 -20.88 -25.48 2.21
C ALA A 427 -19.84 -24.35 2.36
N ARG A 428 -20.03 -23.48 3.34
CA ARG A 428 -19.10 -22.42 3.72
C ARG A 428 -17.90 -23.00 4.46
N ILE A 429 -16.73 -22.52 4.10
CA ILE A 429 -15.47 -22.88 4.74
C ILE A 429 -15.26 -21.97 5.97
N GLU A 430 -14.88 -22.53 7.10
CA GLU A 430 -14.59 -21.81 8.33
C GLU A 430 -13.23 -22.24 8.92
N GLY A 431 -12.53 -21.27 9.51
CA GLY A 431 -11.28 -21.53 10.23
C GLY A 431 -10.06 -21.88 9.37
N ALA A 432 -10.24 -22.00 8.05
CA ALA A 432 -9.20 -22.42 7.13
C ALA A 432 -8.28 -21.29 6.68
N THR A 433 -7.10 -21.67 6.19
CA THR A 433 -6.08 -20.78 5.61
C THR A 433 -5.72 -21.22 4.20
N VAL A 434 -5.28 -20.28 3.38
CA VAL A 434 -4.56 -20.56 2.14
C VAL A 434 -3.07 -20.39 2.42
N GLU A 435 -2.30 -21.44 2.13
CA GLU A 435 -0.85 -21.40 2.24
C GLU A 435 -0.24 -21.42 0.84
N VAL A 436 0.63 -20.47 0.54
CA VAL A 436 1.29 -20.33 -0.76
C VAL A 436 2.78 -20.05 -0.62
N GLU A 437 3.52 -20.50 -1.61
CA GLU A 437 4.89 -20.06 -1.85
C GLU A 437 4.92 -18.78 -2.70
N PRO A 438 6.01 -17.98 -2.66
CA PRO A 438 6.17 -16.81 -3.53
C PRO A 438 5.98 -17.11 -5.03
N THR A 439 6.27 -18.33 -5.44
CA THR A 439 6.19 -18.82 -6.83
C THR A 439 4.82 -19.34 -7.25
N VAL A 440 3.81 -19.31 -6.38
CA VAL A 440 2.47 -19.89 -6.62
C VAL A 440 1.81 -19.45 -7.93
N LEU A 441 2.07 -18.25 -8.39
CA LEU A 441 1.52 -17.74 -9.66
C LEU A 441 2.09 -18.45 -10.91
N SER A 442 3.15 -19.25 -10.78
CA SER A 442 3.61 -20.12 -11.88
C SER A 442 2.61 -21.23 -12.18
N GLY A 443 1.83 -21.68 -11.18
CA GLY A 443 0.73 -22.62 -11.29
C GLY A 443 -0.61 -22.00 -11.70
N LEU A 444 -0.65 -20.71 -12.08
CA LEU A 444 -1.88 -20.04 -12.51
C LEU A 444 -2.49 -20.73 -13.74
N ALA A 445 -3.65 -21.37 -13.56
CA ALA A 445 -4.33 -22.17 -14.57
C ALA A 445 -5.26 -21.32 -15.45
N ALA A 446 -5.95 -20.31 -14.88
CA ALA A 446 -6.89 -19.48 -15.60
C ALA A 446 -7.03 -18.06 -15.00
N LEU A 447 -7.36 -17.09 -15.86
CA LEU A 447 -7.71 -15.72 -15.51
C LEU A 447 -9.09 -15.37 -16.07
N GLY A 448 -9.90 -14.74 -15.22
CA GLY A 448 -11.23 -14.24 -15.56
C GLY A 448 -11.21 -12.98 -16.42
N ARG A 449 -12.36 -12.61 -16.93
CA ARG A 449 -12.58 -11.39 -17.74
C ARG A 449 -12.89 -10.18 -16.87
N VAL A 450 -13.69 -10.38 -15.83
CA VAL A 450 -14.17 -9.32 -14.95
C VAL A 450 -13.10 -8.99 -13.91
N ARG A 451 -12.82 -7.71 -13.75
CA ARG A 451 -11.86 -7.20 -12.77
C ARG A 451 -12.55 -6.36 -11.71
N GLU A 452 -12.03 -6.39 -10.52
CA GLU A 452 -12.42 -5.51 -9.43
C GLU A 452 -11.18 -4.89 -8.79
N THR A 453 -11.35 -3.69 -8.23
CA THR A 453 -10.29 -2.98 -7.52
C THR A 453 -10.42 -3.23 -6.02
N LEU A 454 -9.30 -3.60 -5.41
CA LEU A 454 -9.11 -3.69 -3.97
C LEU A 454 -8.25 -2.51 -3.53
N THR A 455 -8.78 -1.66 -2.67
CA THR A 455 -8.03 -0.60 -2.00
C THR A 455 -7.76 -0.96 -0.55
N GLY A 456 -6.75 -0.36 0.06
CA GLY A 456 -6.46 -0.59 1.46
C GLY A 456 -5.14 0.00 1.91
N THR A 457 -4.71 -0.42 3.09
CA THR A 457 -3.41 -0.05 3.65
C THR A 457 -2.61 -1.27 4.03
N VAL A 458 -1.29 -1.16 3.94
CA VAL A 458 -0.33 -2.18 4.36
C VAL A 458 0.74 -1.55 5.23
N GLU A 459 1.16 -2.27 6.25
CA GLU A 459 2.30 -1.86 7.08
C GLU A 459 3.60 -2.36 6.44
N LYS A 460 4.54 -1.45 6.23
CA LYS A 460 5.90 -1.73 5.79
C LYS A 460 6.87 -0.97 6.68
N HIS A 461 7.73 -1.69 7.43
CA HIS A 461 8.75 -1.08 8.28
C HIS A 461 8.24 0.04 9.19
N ARG A 462 7.16 -0.22 9.94
CA ARG A 462 6.47 0.70 10.86
C ARG A 462 5.70 1.84 10.22
N THR A 463 5.73 1.99 8.91
CA THR A 463 4.89 2.97 8.23
C THR A 463 3.73 2.31 7.53
N THR A 464 2.59 2.96 7.53
CA THR A 464 1.37 2.51 6.84
C THR A 464 1.32 3.14 5.45
N LEU A 465 1.29 2.30 4.42
CA LEU A 465 1.23 2.73 3.02
C LEU A 465 -0.13 2.42 2.41
N PRO A 466 -0.73 3.33 1.66
CA PRO A 466 -1.92 3.03 0.85
C PRO A 466 -1.55 2.10 -0.30
N PHE A 467 -2.49 1.27 -0.73
CA PHE A 467 -2.35 0.45 -1.93
C PHE A 467 -3.64 0.35 -2.71
N GLU A 468 -3.50 0.09 -3.99
CA GLU A 468 -4.58 -0.19 -4.93
C GLU A 468 -4.19 -1.35 -5.83
N VAL A 469 -5.10 -2.32 -6.01
CA VAL A 469 -4.87 -3.48 -6.88
C VAL A 469 -6.13 -3.76 -7.66
N THR A 470 -6.04 -3.73 -8.98
CA THR A 470 -7.10 -4.20 -9.88
C THR A 470 -6.73 -5.59 -10.39
N SER A 471 -7.60 -6.56 -10.16
CA SER A 471 -7.34 -7.96 -10.50
C SER A 471 -8.58 -8.63 -11.07
N PRO A 472 -8.42 -9.56 -12.04
CA PRO A 472 -9.45 -10.54 -12.38
C PRO A 472 -9.50 -11.68 -11.36
N ALA A 473 -10.55 -12.50 -11.42
CA ALA A 473 -10.56 -13.77 -10.74
C ALA A 473 -9.47 -14.71 -11.28
N MET A 474 -8.92 -15.56 -10.41
CA MET A 474 -7.81 -16.46 -10.72
C MET A 474 -8.12 -17.89 -10.28
N VAL A 475 -7.76 -18.88 -11.11
CA VAL A 475 -7.72 -20.28 -10.71
C VAL A 475 -6.28 -20.73 -10.61
N LEU A 476 -5.90 -21.25 -9.45
CA LEU A 476 -4.55 -21.74 -9.15
C LEU A 476 -4.62 -22.93 -8.18
N SER A 477 -3.57 -23.77 -8.18
CA SER A 477 -3.40 -24.84 -7.21
C SER A 477 -2.65 -24.32 -5.99
N CYS A 478 -3.17 -24.55 -4.79
CA CYS A 478 -2.52 -24.19 -3.53
C CYS A 478 -3.06 -25.03 -2.36
N SER A 479 -2.32 -25.06 -1.28
CA SER A 479 -2.74 -25.71 -0.04
C SER A 479 -3.82 -24.91 0.66
N VAL A 480 -4.92 -25.59 1.03
CA VAL A 480 -6.04 -25.02 1.79
C VAL A 480 -6.40 -25.95 2.93
N GLY A 481 -6.40 -25.43 4.16
CA GLY A 481 -6.76 -26.19 5.34
C GLY A 481 -6.80 -25.41 6.63
#